data_5adbf5590b7474b832bbb3aa04343554
#
_entry.id   5adbf5590b7474b832bbb3aa04343554
#
_cell.length_a   1.000
_cell.length_b   1.000
_cell.length_c   1.000
_cell.angle_alpha   90.00
_cell.angle_beta   90.00
_cell.angle_gamma   90.00
#
_symmetry.space_group_name_H-M   'P 1'
#
loop_
_entity.id
_entity.type
_entity.pdbx_description
1 polymer ?
#
loop_
_entity_poly.entity_id
_entity_poly.type
_entity_poly.pdbx_seq_one_letter_code
_entity_poly.pdbx_strand_id
1 'polypeptide(L)'
;MATTVTAIKLTKNTNGQFAIEDASLSEALTVKEWGNGWNPERNDVYTESKYEVKIVAGAKSVPDTGDAYYTVAVKTTNQYGIGKPHETTDVSWNIYTIDKLGSIDTSKTVWGTRAITTYEKALGVDLNGDGLLVPVKSVYNADEPGLKLVKDTDKSLYIRDNGQDILVKWNQNGGMPASIENTSKNSYDGSTYENKAVAAESFTDNNNQKAYAVAVKSYSKAANSNVESNVNWSVYKLDESGTIVDNRWTKSIGGYEERFQ
;
A
#
# COMPACT_ATOMS: atom_id res chain seq x y z
N MET A 1 2.95 12.23 21.26
CA MET A 1 2.78 13.60 20.70
C MET A 1 1.43 13.63 20.03
N ALA A 2 0.60 14.59 20.37
CA ALA A 2 -0.72 14.74 19.73
C ALA A 2 -0.56 15.57 18.45
N THR A 3 -1.14 15.12 17.35
CA THR A 3 -1.24 15.89 16.11
C THR A 3 -2.69 16.25 15.91
N THR A 4 -2.99 17.54 15.80
CA THR A 4 -4.34 17.96 15.46
C THR A 4 -4.54 17.82 13.96
N VAL A 5 -5.60 17.12 13.57
CA VAL A 5 -6.00 16.92 12.16
C VAL A 5 -7.30 17.63 11.90
N THR A 6 -7.35 18.41 10.82
CA THR A 6 -8.54 19.15 10.39
C THR A 6 -8.79 18.92 8.92
N ALA A 7 -10.01 18.55 8.54
CA ALA A 7 -10.39 18.45 7.14
C ALA A 7 -10.23 19.81 6.43
N ILE A 8 -9.77 19.76 5.18
CA ILE A 8 -9.63 20.93 4.31
C ILE A 8 -10.56 20.80 3.12
N LYS A 9 -10.89 21.93 2.51
CA LYS A 9 -11.60 21.94 1.24
C LYS A 9 -10.58 22.04 0.08
N LEU A 10 -10.74 21.21 -0.92
CA LEU A 10 -9.95 21.18 -2.13
C LEU A 10 -10.78 21.79 -3.26
N THR A 11 -10.21 22.78 -3.95
CA THR A 11 -10.86 23.52 -5.04
C THR A 11 -9.96 23.58 -6.26
N LYS A 12 -10.49 24.08 -7.38
CA LYS A 12 -9.69 24.43 -8.56
C LYS A 12 -9.70 25.94 -8.74
N ASN A 13 -8.52 26.50 -8.94
CA ASN A 13 -8.41 27.89 -9.35
C ASN A 13 -8.84 28.12 -10.82
N THR A 14 -8.86 29.35 -11.27
CA THR A 14 -9.27 29.72 -12.64
C THR A 14 -8.43 29.08 -13.75
N ASN A 15 -7.21 28.64 -13.44
CA ASN A 15 -6.32 27.92 -14.36
C ASN A 15 -6.47 26.40 -14.29
N GLY A 16 -7.49 25.90 -13.57
CA GLY A 16 -7.74 24.46 -13.39
C GLY A 16 -6.75 23.74 -12.47
N GLN A 17 -5.87 24.49 -11.78
CA GLN A 17 -4.92 23.95 -10.82
C GLN A 17 -5.58 23.76 -9.45
N PHE A 18 -5.18 22.75 -8.70
CA PHE A 18 -5.70 22.52 -7.37
C PHE A 18 -5.19 23.54 -6.36
N ALA A 19 -6.09 23.90 -5.46
CA ALA A 19 -5.83 24.80 -4.35
C ALA A 19 -6.48 24.26 -3.07
N ILE A 20 -5.85 24.57 -1.94
CA ILE A 20 -6.30 24.22 -0.59
C ILE A 20 -7.00 25.46 0.01
N GLU A 21 -8.26 25.32 0.38
CA GLU A 21 -8.96 26.27 1.22
C GLU A 21 -8.90 25.79 2.68
N ASP A 22 -8.23 26.55 3.50
CA ASP A 22 -8.09 26.32 4.95
C ASP A 22 -8.48 27.62 5.67
N ALA A 23 -9.32 27.51 6.67
CA ALA A 23 -9.84 28.67 7.44
C ALA A 23 -8.73 29.53 8.10
N SER A 24 -7.52 28.99 8.25
CA SER A 24 -6.37 29.75 8.78
C SER A 24 -5.59 30.53 7.72
N LEU A 25 -5.93 30.36 6.44
CA LEU A 25 -5.31 31.07 5.32
C LEU A 25 -6.18 32.27 4.89
N SER A 26 -5.54 33.39 4.53
CA SER A 26 -6.23 34.56 3.97
C SER A 26 -6.71 34.32 2.53
N GLU A 27 -6.04 33.43 1.81
CA GLU A 27 -6.34 33.07 0.42
C GLU A 27 -6.11 31.57 0.20
N ALA A 28 -6.76 30.99 -0.81
CA ALA A 28 -6.57 29.59 -1.17
C ALA A 28 -5.11 29.34 -1.62
N LEU A 29 -4.49 28.32 -1.04
CA LEU A 29 -3.11 27.94 -1.30
C LEU A 29 -3.03 27.08 -2.57
N THR A 30 -2.47 27.62 -3.65
CA THR A 30 -2.26 26.85 -4.89
C THR A 30 -1.22 25.75 -4.66
N VAL A 31 -1.60 24.50 -4.96
CA VAL A 31 -0.69 23.36 -4.87
C VAL A 31 0.25 23.33 -6.07
N LYS A 32 1.54 23.09 -5.81
CA LYS A 32 2.61 23.11 -6.81
C LYS A 32 3.43 21.84 -6.76
N GLU A 33 3.72 21.31 -7.94
CA GLU A 33 4.70 20.24 -8.12
C GLU A 33 5.88 20.81 -8.91
N TRP A 34 7.08 20.78 -8.33
CA TRP A 34 8.30 21.41 -8.88
C TRP A 34 8.11 22.85 -9.36
N GLY A 35 7.36 23.65 -8.59
CA GLY A 35 7.09 25.06 -8.89
C GLY A 35 5.95 25.32 -9.88
N ASN A 36 5.40 24.29 -10.51
CA ASN A 36 4.27 24.39 -11.42
C ASN A 36 2.95 24.08 -10.71
N GLY A 37 1.86 24.69 -11.15
CA GLY A 37 0.53 24.36 -10.64
C GLY A 37 0.19 22.89 -10.89
N TRP A 38 -0.35 22.24 -9.85
CA TRP A 38 -0.62 20.80 -9.85
C TRP A 38 -2.08 20.49 -10.19
N ASN A 39 -2.27 19.57 -11.10
CA ASN A 39 -3.57 18.96 -11.39
C ASN A 39 -3.38 17.47 -11.76
N PRO A 40 -3.55 16.56 -10.80
CA PRO A 40 -3.38 15.14 -11.06
C PRO A 40 -4.61 14.49 -11.71
N GLU A 41 -5.77 15.15 -11.75
CA GLU A 41 -6.99 14.52 -12.24
C GLU A 41 -6.93 14.22 -13.73
N ARG A 42 -7.33 13.00 -14.06
CA ARG A 42 -7.28 12.46 -15.40
C ARG A 42 -8.39 11.43 -15.60
N ASN A 43 -8.93 11.36 -16.80
CA ASN A 43 -9.91 10.35 -17.18
C ASN A 43 -9.71 9.97 -18.65
N ASP A 44 -8.96 8.89 -18.86
CA ASP A 44 -8.69 8.35 -20.21
C ASP A 44 -9.56 7.12 -20.43
N VAL A 45 -10.30 7.12 -21.52
CA VAL A 45 -11.18 6.01 -21.91
C VAL A 45 -10.69 5.43 -23.22
N TYR A 46 -10.45 4.12 -23.22
CA TYR A 46 -10.05 3.32 -24.36
C TYR A 46 -11.11 2.27 -24.65
N THR A 47 -10.98 1.55 -25.76
CA THR A 47 -12.00 0.58 -26.20
C THR A 47 -12.31 -0.50 -25.15
N GLU A 48 -11.29 -0.99 -24.44
CA GLU A 48 -11.43 -2.08 -23.47
C GLU A 48 -10.81 -1.75 -22.12
N SER A 49 -10.45 -0.47 -21.88
CA SER A 49 -9.86 -0.04 -20.61
C SER A 49 -10.20 1.40 -20.29
N LYS A 50 -10.18 1.73 -19.00
CA LYS A 50 -10.34 3.08 -18.49
C LYS A 50 -9.29 3.34 -17.43
N TYR A 51 -8.68 4.52 -17.47
CA TYR A 51 -7.78 5.04 -16.46
C TYR A 51 -8.35 6.32 -15.87
N GLU A 52 -8.60 6.33 -14.57
CA GLU A 52 -9.16 7.48 -13.88
C GLU A 52 -8.29 7.84 -12.67
N VAL A 53 -7.96 9.13 -12.54
CA VAL A 53 -7.27 9.70 -11.38
C VAL A 53 -8.13 10.81 -10.78
N LYS A 54 -8.42 10.70 -9.48
CA LYS A 54 -9.23 11.68 -8.76
C LYS A 54 -8.63 12.05 -7.42
N ILE A 55 -8.69 13.33 -7.06
CA ILE A 55 -8.49 13.75 -5.68
C ILE A 55 -9.76 13.41 -4.89
N VAL A 56 -9.58 12.77 -3.72
CA VAL A 56 -10.70 12.26 -2.93
C VAL A 56 -10.82 12.97 -1.58
N ALA A 57 -9.71 13.24 -0.91
CA ALA A 57 -9.72 13.85 0.40
C ALA A 57 -8.45 14.66 0.67
N GLY A 58 -8.54 15.58 1.62
CA GLY A 58 -7.39 16.29 2.15
C GLY A 58 -7.58 16.69 3.60
N ALA A 59 -6.49 16.74 4.33
CA ALA A 59 -6.45 17.19 5.71
C ALA A 59 -5.22 18.03 5.99
N LYS A 60 -5.35 18.96 6.95
CA LYS A 60 -4.25 19.70 7.55
C LYS A 60 -3.82 18.98 8.82
N SER A 61 -2.54 18.78 8.97
CA SER A 61 -1.92 18.26 10.18
C SER A 61 -1.07 19.34 10.84
N VAL A 62 -1.31 19.57 12.12
CA VAL A 62 -0.55 20.50 12.95
C VAL A 62 0.14 19.67 14.04
N PRO A 63 1.44 19.36 13.89
CA PRO A 63 2.20 18.67 14.93
C PRO A 63 2.49 19.60 16.12
N ASP A 64 2.71 19.02 17.29
CA ASP A 64 3.07 19.81 18.50
C ASP A 64 4.39 20.60 18.31
N THR A 65 5.26 20.11 17.44
CA THR A 65 6.52 20.77 17.08
C THR A 65 6.72 20.69 15.57
N GLY A 66 7.14 21.78 14.98
CA GLY A 66 7.34 21.88 13.53
C GLY A 66 6.22 22.63 12.79
N ASP A 67 6.35 22.70 11.48
CA ASP A 67 5.39 23.38 10.63
C ASP A 67 4.17 22.50 10.32
N ALA A 68 3.01 23.14 10.18
CA ALA A 68 1.83 22.49 9.64
C ALA A 68 2.07 22.02 8.21
N TYR A 69 1.47 20.91 7.84
CA TYR A 69 1.50 20.35 6.49
C TYR A 69 0.11 19.85 6.10
N TYR A 70 -0.08 19.64 4.81
CA TYR A 70 -1.31 19.10 4.28
C TYR A 70 -1.06 17.71 3.70
N THR A 71 -2.04 16.84 3.86
CA THR A 71 -2.04 15.49 3.26
C THR A 71 -3.20 15.42 2.28
N VAL A 72 -2.94 14.97 1.06
CA VAL A 72 -3.98 14.83 0.02
C VAL A 72 -3.95 13.41 -0.53
N ALA A 73 -5.12 12.75 -0.53
CA ALA A 73 -5.30 11.42 -1.09
C ALA A 73 -5.83 11.51 -2.53
N VAL A 74 -5.11 10.86 -3.43
CA VAL A 74 -5.44 10.74 -4.85
C VAL A 74 -5.67 9.28 -5.19
N LYS A 75 -6.87 8.95 -5.65
CA LYS A 75 -7.26 7.61 -6.10
C LYS A 75 -6.97 7.44 -7.58
N THR A 76 -6.31 6.34 -7.91
CA THR A 76 -6.15 5.85 -9.29
C THR A 76 -6.97 4.60 -9.46
N THR A 77 -7.80 4.57 -10.48
CA THR A 77 -8.63 3.40 -10.84
C THR A 77 -8.31 2.99 -12.27
N ASN A 78 -7.88 1.75 -12.43
CA ASN A 78 -7.66 1.12 -13.73
C ASN A 78 -8.72 0.05 -13.93
N GLN A 79 -9.50 0.14 -15.01
CA GLN A 79 -10.43 -0.89 -15.44
C GLN A 79 -9.90 -1.54 -16.71
N TYR A 80 -9.93 -2.86 -16.76
CA TYR A 80 -9.45 -3.66 -17.90
C TYR A 80 -10.49 -4.65 -18.33
N GLY A 81 -10.53 -4.94 -19.63
CA GLY A 81 -11.49 -5.89 -20.22
C GLY A 81 -12.94 -5.40 -20.12
N ILE A 82 -13.16 -4.10 -20.26
CA ILE A 82 -14.52 -3.49 -20.20
C ILE A 82 -15.44 -4.19 -21.21
N GLY A 83 -16.57 -4.69 -20.72
CA GLY A 83 -17.53 -5.46 -21.52
C GLY A 83 -17.11 -6.91 -21.81
N LYS A 84 -16.04 -7.39 -21.23
CA LYS A 84 -15.61 -8.80 -21.31
C LYS A 84 -16.12 -9.60 -20.10
N PRO A 85 -16.24 -10.94 -20.20
CA PRO A 85 -16.74 -11.78 -19.10
C PRO A 85 -15.92 -11.70 -17.81
N HIS A 86 -14.67 -11.27 -17.89
CA HIS A 86 -13.73 -11.21 -16.76
C HIS A 86 -13.16 -9.80 -16.58
N GLU A 87 -14.02 -8.79 -16.68
CA GLU A 87 -13.64 -7.40 -16.37
C GLU A 87 -12.99 -7.30 -14.98
N THR A 88 -11.90 -6.53 -14.90
CA THR A 88 -11.17 -6.32 -13.64
C THR A 88 -10.98 -4.83 -13.36
N THR A 89 -10.99 -4.48 -12.09
CA THR A 89 -10.69 -3.13 -11.60
C THR A 89 -9.54 -3.20 -10.61
N ASP A 90 -8.50 -2.42 -10.86
CA ASP A 90 -7.39 -2.21 -9.94
C ASP A 90 -7.46 -0.79 -9.35
N VAL A 91 -7.32 -0.67 -8.03
CA VAL A 91 -7.35 0.60 -7.31
C VAL A 91 -6.05 0.76 -6.55
N SER A 92 -5.42 1.93 -6.74
CA SER A 92 -4.26 2.34 -5.96
C SER A 92 -4.39 3.81 -5.54
N TRP A 93 -3.56 4.22 -4.59
CA TRP A 93 -3.62 5.53 -4.00
C TRP A 93 -2.24 6.17 -3.98
N ASN A 94 -2.21 7.47 -4.25
CA ASN A 94 -1.06 8.31 -3.96
C ASN A 94 -1.42 9.23 -2.80
N ILE A 95 -0.56 9.28 -1.80
CA ILE A 95 -0.74 10.15 -0.63
C ILE A 95 0.34 11.22 -0.69
N TYR A 96 -0.08 12.42 -1.03
CA TYR A 96 0.81 13.56 -1.18
C TYR A 96 0.94 14.31 0.15
N THR A 97 2.16 14.63 0.52
CA THR A 97 2.45 15.59 1.60
C THR A 97 2.77 16.94 0.97
N ILE A 98 2.10 17.99 1.42
CA ILE A 98 2.23 19.36 0.88
C ILE A 98 2.63 20.27 2.03
N ASP A 99 3.65 21.07 1.83
CA ASP A 99 4.13 22.02 2.84
C ASP A 99 3.22 23.24 2.98
N LYS A 100 3.51 24.09 3.96
CA LYS A 100 2.76 25.33 4.23
C LYS A 100 2.80 26.36 3.09
N LEU A 101 3.68 26.17 2.10
CA LEU A 101 3.82 27.05 0.92
C LEU A 101 3.11 26.46 -0.31
N GLY A 102 2.45 25.32 -0.17
CA GLY A 102 1.74 24.63 -1.24
C GLY A 102 2.63 23.71 -2.09
N SER A 103 3.89 23.49 -1.73
CA SER A 103 4.78 22.62 -2.49
C SER A 103 4.64 21.17 -2.07
N ILE A 104 4.54 20.27 -3.06
CA ILE A 104 4.54 18.83 -2.82
C ILE A 104 5.93 18.38 -2.38
N ASP A 105 6.00 17.73 -1.21
CA ASP A 105 7.19 17.05 -0.71
C ASP A 105 7.24 15.63 -1.28
N THR A 106 7.94 15.48 -2.40
CA THR A 106 8.05 14.18 -3.09
C THR A 106 8.78 13.11 -2.27
N SER A 107 9.61 13.52 -1.29
CA SER A 107 10.32 12.58 -0.41
C SER A 107 9.40 11.94 0.63
N LYS A 108 8.27 12.57 0.93
CA LYS A 108 7.23 12.09 1.87
C LYS A 108 5.97 11.60 1.15
N THR A 109 5.91 11.72 -0.17
CA THR A 109 4.79 11.22 -0.96
C THR A 109 4.83 9.72 -1.06
N VAL A 110 3.70 9.07 -0.77
CA VAL A 110 3.53 7.61 -0.91
C VAL A 110 2.86 7.32 -2.24
N TRP A 111 3.49 6.51 -3.07
CA TRP A 111 3.05 6.22 -4.43
C TRP A 111 2.46 4.83 -4.56
N GLY A 112 1.30 4.73 -5.21
CA GLY A 112 0.71 3.46 -5.63
C GLY A 112 0.33 2.51 -4.48
N THR A 113 0.12 3.02 -3.25
CA THR A 113 -0.26 2.17 -2.12
C THR A 113 -1.66 1.59 -2.31
N ARG A 114 -1.86 0.36 -1.84
CA ARG A 114 -3.17 -0.24 -1.65
C ARG A 114 -3.59 -0.26 -0.16
N ALA A 115 -2.65 0.01 0.73
CA ALA A 115 -2.83 0.07 2.18
C ALA A 115 -3.37 1.45 2.59
N ILE A 116 -4.62 1.76 2.24
CA ILE A 116 -5.17 3.10 2.42
C ILE A 116 -5.65 3.36 3.85
N THR A 117 -6.16 2.36 4.57
CA THR A 117 -6.68 2.52 5.93
C THR A 117 -5.63 3.06 6.91
N THR A 118 -4.35 2.81 6.64
CA THR A 118 -3.23 3.40 7.39
C THR A 118 -3.26 4.94 7.36
N TYR A 119 -3.77 5.53 6.28
CA TYR A 119 -3.83 6.98 6.06
C TYR A 119 -5.18 7.60 6.40
N GLU A 120 -6.25 6.81 6.45
CA GLU A 120 -7.61 7.27 6.71
C GLU A 120 -7.74 7.98 8.06
N LYS A 121 -7.07 7.46 9.08
CA LYS A 121 -6.99 8.12 10.38
C LYS A 121 -6.40 9.53 10.30
N ALA A 122 -5.33 9.70 9.51
CA ALA A 122 -4.67 10.99 9.33
C ALA A 122 -5.49 11.96 8.45
N LEU A 123 -6.39 11.44 7.63
CA LEU A 123 -7.28 12.19 6.75
C LEU A 123 -8.66 12.42 7.40
N GLY A 124 -9.00 11.62 8.42
CA GLY A 124 -10.30 11.66 9.09
C GLY A 124 -11.47 11.19 8.20
N VAL A 125 -11.19 10.41 7.16
CA VAL A 125 -12.17 9.97 6.15
C VAL A 125 -11.95 8.51 5.82
N ASP A 126 -13.03 7.73 5.82
CA ASP A 126 -13.07 6.37 5.26
C ASP A 126 -13.05 6.46 3.73
N LEU A 127 -11.90 6.14 3.13
CA LEU A 127 -11.65 6.29 1.69
C LEU A 127 -12.00 5.04 0.89
N ASN A 128 -11.92 3.87 1.54
CA ASN A 128 -12.18 2.58 0.92
C ASN A 128 -13.63 2.09 1.14
N GLY A 129 -14.37 2.72 2.08
CA GLY A 129 -15.76 2.42 2.38
C GLY A 129 -15.95 1.17 3.25
N ASP A 130 -14.93 0.74 4.01
CA ASP A 130 -15.00 -0.43 4.88
C ASP A 130 -15.53 -0.12 6.29
N GLY A 131 -15.77 1.15 6.60
CA GLY A 131 -16.25 1.63 7.89
C GLY A 131 -15.16 1.76 8.95
N LEU A 132 -13.90 1.63 8.60
CA LEU A 132 -12.76 1.66 9.53
C LEU A 132 -11.85 2.86 9.21
N LEU A 133 -11.35 3.53 10.25
CA LEU A 133 -10.32 4.56 10.13
C LEU A 133 -8.93 4.07 10.58
N VAL A 134 -8.84 2.81 11.00
CA VAL A 134 -7.59 2.16 11.41
C VAL A 134 -7.63 0.70 10.98
N PRO A 135 -6.50 0.13 10.52
CA PRO A 135 -6.48 -1.26 10.10
C PRO A 135 -6.79 -2.21 11.26
N VAL A 136 -7.66 -3.18 11.00
CA VAL A 136 -7.93 -4.31 11.92
C VAL A 136 -7.04 -5.48 11.51
N LYS A 137 -6.31 -6.02 12.47
CA LYS A 137 -5.35 -7.10 12.25
C LYS A 137 -5.96 -8.45 12.59
N SER A 138 -5.71 -9.44 11.74
CA SER A 138 -6.08 -10.85 11.98
C SER A 138 -4.90 -11.78 11.70
N VAL A 139 -4.76 -12.81 12.54
CA VAL A 139 -3.81 -13.91 12.31
C VAL A 139 -4.39 -14.80 11.23
N TYR A 140 -3.63 -15.07 10.16
CA TYR A 140 -4.11 -15.94 9.09
C TYR A 140 -3.25 -17.20 8.88
N ASN A 141 -2.06 -17.24 9.45
CA ASN A 141 -1.24 -18.45 9.57
C ASN A 141 -0.75 -18.57 11.01
N ALA A 142 -1.14 -19.63 11.69
CA ALA A 142 -0.92 -19.83 13.13
C ALA A 142 -0.13 -21.11 13.44
N ASP A 143 0.43 -21.77 12.42
CA ASP A 143 0.93 -23.14 12.55
C ASP A 143 2.27 -23.22 13.30
N GLU A 144 2.94 -22.06 13.54
CA GLU A 144 4.22 -22.01 14.26
C GLU A 144 4.06 -21.49 15.69
N PRO A 145 4.62 -22.18 16.70
CA PRO A 145 4.67 -21.66 18.07
C PRO A 145 5.61 -20.43 18.12
N GLY A 146 5.04 -19.28 18.48
CA GLY A 146 5.80 -18.04 18.72
C GLY A 146 5.82 -17.06 17.56
N LEU A 147 5.88 -17.47 16.31
CA LEU A 147 5.91 -16.60 15.15
C LEU A 147 4.65 -16.80 14.29
N LYS A 148 3.95 -15.72 13.95
CA LYS A 148 2.70 -15.80 13.19
C LYS A 148 2.69 -14.77 12.07
N LEU A 149 2.10 -15.15 10.93
CA LEU A 149 1.74 -14.21 9.90
C LEU A 149 0.42 -13.53 10.24
N VAL A 150 0.39 -12.22 10.17
CA VAL A 150 -0.77 -11.38 10.49
C VAL A 150 -1.05 -10.46 9.31
N LYS A 151 -2.31 -10.31 8.97
CA LYS A 151 -2.78 -9.34 7.97
C LYS A 151 -3.71 -8.34 8.61
N ASP A 152 -3.64 -7.12 8.12
CA ASP A 152 -4.68 -6.14 8.39
C ASP A 152 -5.71 -6.05 7.24
N THR A 153 -6.70 -5.20 7.41
CA THR A 153 -7.76 -4.97 6.42
C THR A 153 -7.24 -4.38 5.12
N ASP A 154 -6.10 -3.69 5.14
CA ASP A 154 -5.40 -3.18 3.96
C ASP A 154 -4.55 -4.24 3.24
N LYS A 155 -4.60 -5.49 3.72
CA LYS A 155 -3.77 -6.61 3.25
C LYS A 155 -2.26 -6.41 3.49
N SER A 156 -1.88 -5.46 4.35
CA SER A 156 -0.48 -5.33 4.78
C SER A 156 -0.11 -6.55 5.62
N LEU A 157 1.07 -7.08 5.33
CA LEU A 157 1.59 -8.27 5.98
C LEU A 157 2.46 -7.88 7.18
N TYR A 158 2.26 -8.57 8.28
CA TYR A 158 3.07 -8.45 9.50
C TYR A 158 3.58 -9.82 9.93
N ILE A 159 4.72 -9.82 10.59
CA ILE A 159 5.21 -10.93 11.38
C ILE A 159 4.89 -10.62 12.84
N ARG A 160 4.12 -11.46 13.52
CA ARG A 160 3.92 -11.35 14.96
C ARG A 160 4.94 -12.22 15.68
N ASP A 161 5.83 -11.57 16.41
CA ASP A 161 6.88 -12.19 17.18
C ASP A 161 6.72 -11.79 18.65
N ASN A 162 6.54 -12.77 19.55
CA ASN A 162 6.31 -12.54 20.98
C ASN A 162 5.23 -11.47 21.29
N GLY A 163 4.18 -11.43 20.46
CA GLY A 163 3.06 -10.48 20.60
C GLY A 163 3.29 -9.12 19.96
N GLN A 164 4.47 -8.85 19.41
CA GLN A 164 4.76 -7.63 18.66
C GLN A 164 4.54 -7.84 17.17
N ASP A 165 3.80 -6.94 16.53
CA ASP A 165 3.57 -6.95 15.08
C ASP A 165 4.63 -6.12 14.37
N ILE A 166 5.40 -6.76 13.52
CA ILE A 166 6.47 -6.18 12.71
C ILE A 166 5.99 -6.10 11.27
N LEU A 167 5.83 -4.88 10.74
CA LEU A 167 5.37 -4.65 9.38
C LEU A 167 6.42 -5.13 8.37
N VAL A 168 6.01 -5.97 7.43
CA VAL A 168 6.83 -6.33 6.26
C VAL A 168 6.83 -5.16 5.28
N LYS A 169 7.99 -4.58 5.00
CA LYS A 169 8.11 -3.33 4.23
C LYS A 169 9.31 -3.35 3.28
N TRP A 170 9.19 -2.55 2.21
CA TRP A 170 10.30 -2.31 1.29
C TRP A 170 11.32 -1.36 1.89
N ASN A 171 12.60 -1.53 1.53
CA ASN A 171 13.67 -0.61 1.91
C ASN A 171 13.57 0.76 1.20
N GLN A 172 12.78 0.84 0.14
CA GLN A 172 12.56 2.05 -0.66
C GLN A 172 11.32 2.81 -0.17
N ASN A 173 11.21 4.09 -0.56
CA ASN A 173 10.03 4.93 -0.32
C ASN A 173 9.61 5.06 1.15
N GLY A 174 10.56 5.24 2.06
CA GLY A 174 10.25 5.51 3.47
C GLY A 174 9.70 4.31 4.25
N GLY A 175 9.92 3.07 3.80
CA GLY A 175 9.47 1.87 4.50
C GLY A 175 8.00 1.54 4.29
N MET A 176 7.50 1.71 3.08
CA MET A 176 6.11 1.35 2.72
C MET A 176 5.83 -0.15 2.92
N PRO A 177 4.57 -0.51 3.27
CA PRO A 177 4.14 -1.90 3.31
C PRO A 177 4.51 -2.63 2.03
N ALA A 178 5.09 -3.83 2.16
CA ALA A 178 5.50 -4.61 1.00
C ALA A 178 4.30 -5.37 0.42
N SER A 179 3.99 -5.13 -0.85
CA SER A 179 2.99 -5.88 -1.60
C SER A 179 3.58 -7.21 -2.10
N ILE A 180 4.06 -8.07 -1.18
CA ILE A 180 4.60 -9.40 -1.55
C ILE A 180 3.48 -10.43 -1.78
N GLU A 181 2.26 -10.11 -1.38
CA GLU A 181 1.08 -10.89 -1.69
C GLU A 181 0.18 -10.12 -2.65
N ASN A 182 -0.28 -10.79 -3.67
CA ASN A 182 -1.27 -10.24 -4.60
C ASN A 182 -2.11 -11.35 -5.22
N THR A 183 -3.26 -10.97 -5.74
CA THR A 183 -4.07 -11.81 -6.61
C THR A 183 -4.42 -10.96 -7.85
N SER A 184 -4.11 -11.48 -9.02
CA SER A 184 -4.52 -10.89 -10.29
C SER A 184 -5.36 -11.87 -11.07
N LYS A 185 -6.38 -11.36 -11.77
CA LYS A 185 -7.25 -12.14 -12.63
C LYS A 185 -7.09 -11.68 -14.07
N ASN A 186 -6.88 -12.64 -14.97
CA ASN A 186 -6.82 -12.37 -16.39
C ASN A 186 -8.26 -12.09 -16.90
N SER A 187 -8.47 -10.91 -17.48
CA SER A 187 -9.77 -10.48 -17.99
C SER A 187 -10.23 -11.21 -19.25
N TYR A 188 -9.33 -11.92 -19.96
CA TYR A 188 -9.65 -12.63 -21.18
C TYR A 188 -10.09 -14.07 -20.94
N ASP A 189 -9.40 -14.81 -20.09
CA ASP A 189 -9.62 -16.24 -19.87
C ASP A 189 -10.07 -16.58 -18.44
N GLY A 190 -10.11 -15.59 -17.55
CA GLY A 190 -10.51 -15.75 -16.14
C GLY A 190 -9.52 -16.50 -15.27
N SER A 191 -8.34 -16.84 -15.80
CA SER A 191 -7.28 -17.43 -14.98
C SER A 191 -6.83 -16.48 -13.88
N THR A 192 -6.38 -17.02 -12.76
CA THR A 192 -5.84 -16.24 -11.65
C THR A 192 -4.36 -16.54 -11.46
N TYR A 193 -3.62 -15.50 -11.06
CA TYR A 193 -2.26 -15.62 -10.55
C TYR A 193 -2.24 -15.09 -9.11
N GLU A 194 -1.70 -15.87 -8.20
CA GLU A 194 -1.66 -15.54 -6.78
C GLU A 194 -0.23 -15.64 -6.22
N ASN A 195 0.14 -14.64 -5.41
CA ASN A 195 1.27 -14.70 -4.50
C ASN A 195 0.72 -14.72 -3.07
N LYS A 196 1.11 -15.70 -2.28
CA LYS A 196 0.62 -15.88 -0.92
C LYS A 196 1.78 -16.17 0.02
N ALA A 197 1.93 -15.38 1.07
CA ALA A 197 2.84 -15.70 2.17
C ALA A 197 2.30 -16.92 2.91
N VAL A 198 3.14 -17.90 3.16
CA VAL A 198 2.70 -19.19 3.73
C VAL A 198 3.42 -19.55 5.02
N ALA A 199 4.62 -19.03 5.23
CA ALA A 199 5.40 -19.26 6.45
C ALA A 199 6.32 -18.08 6.74
N ALA A 200 6.67 -17.93 8.01
CA ALA A 200 7.71 -17.02 8.45
C ALA A 200 8.55 -17.69 9.55
N GLU A 201 9.82 -17.36 9.60
CA GLU A 201 10.74 -17.78 10.65
C GLU A 201 11.62 -16.64 11.12
N SER A 202 12.17 -16.75 12.33
CA SER A 202 13.23 -15.87 12.82
C SER A 202 14.55 -16.60 12.90
N PHE A 203 15.62 -15.90 12.61
CA PHE A 203 16.99 -16.44 12.69
C PHE A 203 17.98 -15.33 13.09
N THR A 204 19.19 -15.74 13.42
CA THR A 204 20.30 -14.82 13.66
C THR A 204 21.14 -14.72 12.39
N ASP A 205 21.34 -13.52 11.88
CA ASP A 205 22.11 -13.30 10.66
C ASP A 205 23.63 -13.39 10.91
N ASN A 206 24.43 -13.22 9.83
CA ASN A 206 25.89 -13.28 9.91
C ASN A 206 26.53 -12.17 10.75
N ASN A 207 25.78 -11.10 11.06
CA ASN A 207 26.20 -10.01 11.93
C ASN A 207 25.74 -10.20 13.38
N ASN A 208 25.25 -11.39 13.72
CA ASN A 208 24.66 -11.74 15.01
C ASN A 208 23.45 -10.88 15.37
N GLN A 209 22.69 -10.41 14.35
CA GLN A 209 21.47 -9.63 14.51
C GLN A 209 20.26 -10.51 14.23
N LYS A 210 19.15 -10.24 14.94
CA LYS A 210 17.87 -10.89 14.68
C LYS A 210 17.36 -10.49 13.31
N ALA A 211 16.90 -11.46 12.55
CA ALA A 211 16.34 -11.30 11.21
C ALA A 211 15.16 -12.24 11.02
N TYR A 212 14.41 -12.02 9.95
CA TYR A 212 13.24 -12.84 9.62
C TYR A 212 13.33 -13.31 8.16
N ALA A 213 12.67 -14.42 7.88
CA ALA A 213 12.41 -14.91 6.54
C ALA A 213 10.91 -15.11 6.33
N VAL A 214 10.39 -14.75 5.16
CA VAL A 214 9.01 -14.99 4.76
C VAL A 214 9.01 -15.76 3.45
N ALA A 215 8.39 -16.94 3.46
CA ALA A 215 8.18 -17.76 2.27
C ALA A 215 6.87 -17.37 1.58
N VAL A 216 6.96 -17.05 0.29
CA VAL A 216 5.82 -16.70 -0.56
C VAL A 216 5.70 -17.72 -1.67
N LYS A 217 4.53 -18.35 -1.75
CA LYS A 217 4.14 -19.27 -2.83
C LYS A 217 3.47 -18.48 -3.94
N SER A 218 3.96 -18.62 -5.16
CA SER A 218 3.37 -18.07 -6.38
C SER A 218 2.79 -19.19 -7.22
N TYR A 219 1.56 -19.05 -7.68
CA TYR A 219 0.91 -20.08 -8.51
C TYR A 219 -0.17 -19.45 -9.40
N SER A 220 -0.56 -20.19 -10.44
CA SER A 220 -1.71 -19.87 -11.28
C SER A 220 -2.79 -20.93 -11.19
N LYS A 221 -4.04 -20.52 -11.42
CA LYS A 221 -5.20 -21.41 -11.58
C LYS A 221 -5.93 -21.03 -12.85
N ALA A 222 -6.35 -22.06 -13.62
CA ALA A 222 -7.25 -21.81 -14.75
C ALA A 222 -8.63 -21.36 -14.24
N ALA A 223 -9.41 -20.70 -15.10
CA ALA A 223 -10.79 -20.35 -14.79
C ALA A 223 -11.57 -21.60 -14.35
N ASN A 224 -12.34 -21.45 -13.27
CA ASN A 224 -13.18 -22.54 -12.71
C ASN A 224 -12.39 -23.79 -12.24
N SER A 225 -11.09 -23.67 -12.02
CA SER A 225 -10.25 -24.75 -11.51
C SER A 225 -9.68 -24.38 -10.13
N ASN A 226 -9.66 -25.38 -9.21
CA ASN A 226 -8.94 -25.26 -7.94
C ASN A 226 -7.51 -25.83 -8.01
N VAL A 227 -7.10 -26.33 -9.19
CA VAL A 227 -5.78 -26.94 -9.36
C VAL A 227 -4.76 -25.84 -9.57
N GLU A 228 -3.77 -25.79 -8.70
CA GLU A 228 -2.61 -24.89 -8.82
C GLU A 228 -1.65 -25.40 -9.88
N SER A 229 -1.15 -24.49 -10.69
CA SER A 229 -0.15 -24.74 -11.72
C SER A 229 0.95 -23.66 -11.65
N ASN A 230 2.08 -23.91 -12.30
CA ASN A 230 3.22 -22.97 -12.32
C ASN A 230 3.66 -22.53 -10.92
N VAL A 231 3.73 -23.49 -9.98
CA VAL A 231 4.11 -23.19 -8.60
C VAL A 231 5.57 -22.80 -8.50
N ASN A 232 5.84 -21.65 -7.93
CA ASN A 232 7.17 -21.11 -7.65
C ASN A 232 7.22 -20.57 -6.23
N TRP A 233 8.41 -20.33 -5.73
CA TRP A 233 8.63 -19.84 -4.39
C TRP A 233 9.55 -18.63 -4.38
N SER A 234 9.29 -17.68 -3.49
CA SER A 234 10.18 -16.59 -3.16
C SER A 234 10.41 -16.56 -1.66
N VAL A 235 11.65 -16.43 -1.25
CA VAL A 235 12.00 -16.25 0.16
C VAL A 235 12.53 -14.83 0.33
N TYR A 236 11.82 -14.05 1.12
CA TYR A 236 12.19 -12.68 1.47
C TYR A 236 12.94 -12.69 2.80
N LYS A 237 14.17 -12.17 2.80
CA LYS A 237 14.92 -11.90 4.03
C LYS A 237 14.63 -10.49 4.51
N LEU A 238 14.30 -10.35 5.80
CA LEU A 238 14.02 -9.08 6.43
C LEU A 238 14.98 -8.84 7.60
N ASP A 239 15.29 -7.58 7.85
CA ASP A 239 15.99 -7.17 9.08
C ASP A 239 15.04 -7.21 10.29
N GLU A 240 15.56 -6.91 11.47
CA GLU A 240 14.80 -6.88 12.73
C GLU A 240 13.62 -5.91 12.69
N SER A 241 13.70 -4.85 11.88
CA SER A 241 12.62 -3.86 11.71
C SER A 241 11.53 -4.27 10.72
N GLY A 242 11.65 -5.44 10.08
CA GLY A 242 10.74 -5.95 9.05
C GLY A 242 11.03 -5.41 7.64
N THR A 243 12.18 -4.74 7.44
CA THR A 243 12.57 -4.23 6.11
C THR A 243 13.14 -5.35 5.26
N ILE A 244 12.63 -5.53 4.05
CA ILE A 244 13.16 -6.50 3.08
C ILE A 244 14.55 -6.06 2.63
N VAL A 245 15.56 -6.89 2.93
CA VAL A 245 16.97 -6.66 2.60
C VAL A 245 17.46 -7.55 1.47
N ASP A 246 16.81 -8.69 1.23
CA ASP A 246 17.12 -9.62 0.14
C ASP A 246 15.87 -10.40 -0.26
N ASN A 247 15.84 -10.89 -1.50
CA ASN A 247 14.84 -11.85 -1.94
C ASN A 247 15.48 -12.89 -2.87
N ARG A 248 15.02 -14.13 -2.76
CA ARG A 248 15.47 -15.23 -3.62
C ARG A 248 14.28 -15.95 -4.21
N TRP A 249 14.30 -16.09 -5.52
CA TRP A 249 13.33 -16.89 -6.24
C TRP A 249 13.85 -18.32 -6.45
N THR A 250 12.98 -19.32 -6.26
CA THR A 250 13.32 -20.73 -6.47
C THR A 250 12.08 -21.52 -6.96
N LYS A 251 12.32 -22.57 -7.72
CA LYS A 251 11.26 -23.51 -8.13
C LYS A 251 10.91 -24.52 -7.05
N SER A 252 11.78 -24.66 -6.05
CA SER A 252 11.58 -25.61 -4.94
C SER A 252 12.10 -24.99 -3.65
N ILE A 253 11.37 -25.16 -2.56
CA ILE A 253 11.79 -24.71 -1.24
C ILE A 253 12.54 -25.78 -0.44
N GLY A 254 12.75 -27.00 -1.01
CA GLY A 254 13.35 -28.14 -0.31
C GLY A 254 14.64 -27.86 0.44
N GLY A 255 15.45 -26.88 -0.01
CA GLY A 255 16.64 -26.41 0.74
C GLY A 255 16.34 -25.41 1.85
N TYR A 256 15.07 -24.98 2.02
CA TYR A 256 14.61 -24.04 3.04
C TYR A 256 13.61 -24.66 3.99
N GLU A 257 12.99 -25.82 3.66
CA GLU A 257 11.98 -26.51 4.48
C GLU A 257 12.51 -26.85 5.87
N GLU A 258 13.79 -27.21 5.99
CA GLU A 258 14.45 -27.45 7.28
C GLU A 258 14.52 -26.19 8.18
N ARG A 259 14.33 -25.01 7.59
CA ARG A 259 14.37 -23.73 8.31
C ARG A 259 12.97 -23.22 8.68
N PHE A 260 11.91 -23.79 8.07
CA PHE A 260 10.52 -23.43 8.33
C PHE A 260 9.76 -24.52 9.11
N GLN A 261 10.48 -25.54 9.63
CA GLN A 261 9.96 -26.54 10.57
C GLN A 261 10.25 -26.13 12.01
#